data_9c895f6891ffc2adc56631e5052bdcae
#
_entry.id   9c895f6891ffc2adc56631e5052bdcae
#
_cell.length_a   1.000
_cell.length_b   1.000
_cell.length_c   1.000
_cell.angle_alpha   90.00
_cell.angle_beta   90.00
_cell.angle_gamma   90.00
#
_symmetry.space_group_name_H-M   'P 1'
#
loop_
_entity.id
_entity.type
_entity.pdbx_description
1 polymer ?
#
loop_
_entity_poly.entity_id
_entity_poly.type
_entity_poly.pdbx_seq_one_letter_code
_entity_poly.pdbx_strand_id
1 'polypeptide(L)'
;MYKRQVVTPANYNTPAQIVIGGETEAVNYAVELLKEAGAKRLIPLNVSGPFHTALLESASQKLAAELEKVSFNDFTLPLVGNTEAQIMKSEDVKALLARQVMEPVRFYDSIATIQEFGVDEVIEIGPGKVLSGFLKKIDKTLPTQNVEDQASLDALLNA
;
A
#
# COMPACT_ATOMS: atom_id res chain seq x y z
N MET A 1 -9.58 31.44 12.82
CA MET A 1 -8.86 30.87 11.64
C MET A 1 -8.76 29.38 11.89
N TYR A 2 -9.62 28.57 11.27
CA TYR A 2 -9.56 27.12 11.45
C TYR A 2 -8.27 26.62 10.79
N LYS A 3 -7.34 26.12 11.60
CA LYS A 3 -6.17 25.38 11.08
C LYS A 3 -6.69 24.22 10.26
N ARG A 4 -6.35 24.14 8.99
CA ARG A 4 -6.66 22.97 8.15
C ARG A 4 -5.95 21.79 8.78
N GLN A 5 -6.70 20.89 9.40
CA GLN A 5 -6.17 19.63 9.93
C GLN A 5 -6.12 18.60 8.81
N VAL A 6 -5.06 17.80 8.79
CA VAL A 6 -4.85 16.78 7.77
C VAL A 6 -5.30 15.43 8.32
N VAL A 7 -6.30 14.83 7.69
CA VAL A 7 -6.64 13.42 7.82
C VAL A 7 -7.07 12.90 6.45
N THR A 8 -6.46 11.82 6.00
CA THR A 8 -6.72 11.25 4.67
C THR A 8 -6.67 9.72 4.72
N PRO A 9 -7.31 9.01 3.77
CA PRO A 9 -6.99 7.61 3.54
C PRO A 9 -5.51 7.44 3.25
N ALA A 10 -4.87 6.49 3.92
CA ALA A 10 -3.46 6.15 3.76
C ALA A 10 -3.29 4.79 3.05
N ASN A 11 -4.21 3.84 3.28
CA ASN A 11 -4.18 2.56 2.59
C ASN A 11 -5.59 2.09 2.24
N TYR A 12 -5.76 1.64 1.02
CA TYR A 12 -6.92 0.89 0.55
C TYR A 12 -6.52 -0.58 0.44
N ASN A 13 -6.65 -1.32 1.56
CA ASN A 13 -6.13 -2.69 1.67
C ASN A 13 -7.08 -3.73 1.07
N THR A 14 -8.39 -3.59 1.35
CA THR A 14 -9.44 -4.48 0.84
C THR A 14 -10.73 -3.67 0.69
N PRO A 15 -11.78 -4.18 0.01
CA PRO A 15 -13.09 -3.51 -0.06
C PRO A 15 -13.69 -3.13 1.29
N ALA A 16 -13.30 -3.82 2.37
CA ALA A 16 -13.83 -3.63 3.72
C ALA A 16 -12.78 -3.07 4.71
N GLN A 17 -11.58 -2.72 4.25
CA GLN A 17 -10.52 -2.23 5.13
C GLN A 17 -9.75 -1.07 4.50
N ILE A 18 -9.94 0.11 5.10
CA ILE A 18 -9.22 1.34 4.78
C ILE A 18 -8.48 1.78 6.04
N VAL A 19 -7.23 2.26 5.86
CA VAL A 19 -6.48 2.92 6.93
C VAL A 19 -6.53 4.41 6.66
N ILE A 20 -6.80 5.21 7.70
CA ILE A 20 -6.69 6.66 7.67
C ILE A 20 -5.46 7.09 8.46
N GLY A 21 -4.80 8.15 8.01
CA GLY A 21 -3.65 8.75 8.68
C GLY A 21 -3.71 10.26 8.67
N GLY A 22 -3.00 10.90 9.60
CA GLY A 22 -2.99 12.36 9.69
C GLY A 22 -2.55 12.89 11.04
N GLU A 23 -2.91 14.12 11.34
CA GLU A 23 -2.71 14.73 12.66
C GLU A 23 -3.57 14.00 13.70
N THR A 24 -3.01 13.74 14.88
CA THR A 24 -3.67 12.93 15.92
C THR A 24 -5.08 13.43 16.27
N GLU A 25 -5.25 14.74 16.45
CA GLU A 25 -6.55 15.33 16.77
C GLU A 25 -7.56 15.15 15.62
N ALA A 26 -7.10 15.30 14.36
CA ALA A 26 -7.93 15.12 13.19
C ALA A 26 -8.35 13.65 13.00
N VAL A 27 -7.44 12.72 13.24
CA VAL A 27 -7.74 11.28 13.21
C VAL A 27 -8.74 10.91 14.31
N ASN A 28 -8.55 11.41 15.54
CA ASN A 28 -9.48 11.15 16.64
C ASN A 28 -10.88 11.68 16.34
N TYR A 29 -10.97 12.90 15.80
CA TYR A 29 -12.25 13.48 15.40
C TYR A 29 -12.91 12.67 14.27
N ALA A 30 -12.14 12.25 13.25
CA ALA A 30 -12.64 11.41 12.18
C ALA A 30 -13.15 10.05 12.70
N VAL A 31 -12.50 9.46 13.71
CA VAL A 31 -12.97 8.22 14.35
C VAL A 31 -14.36 8.38 14.95
N GLU A 32 -14.65 9.51 15.64
CA GLU A 32 -15.98 9.75 16.20
C GLU A 32 -17.02 9.88 15.08
N LEU A 33 -16.75 10.66 14.04
CA LEU A 33 -17.65 10.78 12.88
C LEU A 33 -17.89 9.44 12.18
N LEU A 34 -16.86 8.62 12.06
CA LEU A 34 -16.98 7.29 11.45
C LEU A 34 -17.83 6.34 12.30
N LYS A 35 -17.75 6.43 13.63
CA LYS A 35 -18.66 5.70 14.53
C LYS A 35 -20.12 6.09 14.32
N GLU A 36 -20.38 7.40 14.28
CA GLU A 36 -21.72 7.94 14.02
C GLU A 36 -22.25 7.52 12.65
N ALA A 37 -21.37 7.45 11.65
CA ALA A 37 -21.69 6.95 10.31
C ALA A 37 -21.87 5.42 10.21
N GLY A 38 -21.69 4.68 11.33
CA GLY A 38 -21.93 3.24 11.39
C GLY A 38 -20.73 2.35 11.05
N ALA A 39 -19.50 2.88 11.11
CA ALA A 39 -18.30 2.06 10.96
C ALA A 39 -18.22 1.03 12.12
N LYS A 40 -18.16 -0.26 11.74
CA LYS A 40 -18.29 -1.36 12.71
C LYS A 40 -17.02 -1.62 13.51
N ARG A 41 -15.85 -1.32 12.94
CA ARG A 41 -14.56 -1.67 13.55
C ARG A 41 -13.53 -0.59 13.26
N LEU A 42 -13.14 0.14 14.29
CA LEU A 42 -12.14 1.18 14.25
C LEU A 42 -10.99 0.77 15.18
N ILE A 43 -9.81 0.54 14.61
CA ILE A 43 -8.65 0.03 15.35
C ILE A 43 -7.51 1.02 15.22
N PRO A 44 -7.08 1.63 16.34
CA PRO A 44 -5.86 2.43 16.34
C PRO A 44 -4.65 1.56 15.98
N LEU A 45 -3.80 2.08 15.07
CA LEU A 45 -2.54 1.43 14.72
C LEU A 45 -1.40 2.11 15.48
N ASN A 46 -0.55 1.30 16.09
CA ASN A 46 0.67 1.79 16.75
C ASN A 46 1.78 1.92 15.70
N VAL A 47 1.82 3.07 15.01
CA VAL A 47 2.82 3.39 13.98
C VAL A 47 3.60 4.65 14.37
N SER A 48 4.83 4.76 13.88
CA SER A 48 5.77 5.83 14.25
C SER A 48 5.54 7.17 13.51
N GLY A 49 4.61 7.21 12.56
CA GLY A 49 4.37 8.43 11.78
C GLY A 49 3.16 8.33 10.86
N PRO A 50 2.75 9.48 10.28
CA PRO A 50 1.59 9.60 9.38
C PRO A 50 1.96 9.20 7.95
N PHE A 51 2.43 7.94 7.78
CA PHE A 51 2.82 7.42 6.47
C PHE A 51 1.68 7.53 5.46
N HIS A 52 2.04 7.74 4.20
CA HIS A 52 1.11 7.87 3.09
C HIS A 52 0.13 9.04 3.23
N THR A 53 0.57 10.14 3.85
CA THR A 53 -0.18 11.40 3.95
C THR A 53 0.67 12.59 3.57
N ALA A 54 0.03 13.71 3.23
CA ALA A 54 0.70 14.96 2.89
C ALA A 54 1.63 15.52 4.00
N LEU A 55 1.50 15.03 5.24
CA LEU A 55 2.40 15.40 6.34
C LEU A 55 3.85 14.93 6.13
N LEU A 56 4.08 14.00 5.20
CA LEU A 56 5.40 13.53 4.80
C LEU A 56 5.97 14.21 3.55
N GLU A 57 5.41 15.35 3.11
CA GLU A 57 5.86 16.06 1.92
C GLU A 57 7.37 16.36 1.95
N SER A 58 7.91 16.81 3.09
CA SER A 58 9.34 17.09 3.22
C SER A 58 10.21 15.83 3.08
N ALA A 59 9.73 14.67 3.51
CA ALA A 59 10.42 13.40 3.34
C ALA A 59 10.37 12.95 1.87
N SER A 60 9.23 13.12 1.21
CA SER A 60 9.06 12.86 -0.22
C SER A 60 10.03 13.70 -1.06
N GLN A 61 10.15 14.99 -0.79
CA GLN A 61 11.08 15.90 -1.48
C GLN A 61 12.56 15.50 -1.28
N LYS A 62 12.94 15.10 -0.05
CA LYS A 62 14.30 14.59 0.22
C LYS A 62 14.58 13.30 -0.54
N LEU A 63 13.62 12.36 -0.55
CA LEU A 63 13.75 11.14 -1.32
C LEU A 63 13.88 11.43 -2.82
N ALA A 64 13.07 12.34 -3.36
CA ALA A 64 13.16 12.75 -4.76
C ALA A 64 14.57 13.24 -5.12
N ALA A 65 15.17 14.09 -4.27
CA ALA A 65 16.53 14.59 -4.48
C ALA A 65 17.60 13.47 -4.44
N GLU A 66 17.45 12.47 -3.58
CA GLU A 66 18.35 11.31 -3.55
C GLU A 66 18.15 10.39 -4.77
N LEU A 67 16.92 10.20 -5.22
CA LEU A 67 16.60 9.38 -6.39
C LEU A 67 17.17 9.96 -7.68
N GLU A 68 17.42 11.27 -7.78
CA GLU A 68 18.12 11.86 -8.94
C GLU A 68 19.54 11.31 -9.11
N LYS A 69 20.16 10.85 -8.04
CA LYS A 69 21.52 10.25 -8.06
C LYS A 69 21.50 8.76 -8.43
N VAL A 70 20.31 8.15 -8.54
CA VAL A 70 20.15 6.72 -8.81
C VAL A 70 19.80 6.52 -10.28
N SER A 71 20.43 5.57 -10.93
CA SER A 71 20.04 5.10 -12.26
C SER A 71 19.17 3.86 -12.14
N PHE A 72 18.04 3.87 -12.82
CA PHE A 72 17.16 2.72 -12.95
C PHE A 72 17.29 2.13 -14.35
N ASN A 73 17.31 0.81 -14.43
CA ASN A 73 17.22 0.11 -15.71
C ASN A 73 15.74 -0.07 -16.09
N ASP A 74 15.51 -0.37 -17.35
CA ASP A 74 14.17 -0.75 -17.81
C ASP A 74 13.68 -2.00 -17.08
N PHE A 75 12.39 -2.02 -16.80
CA PHE A 75 11.77 -3.18 -16.16
C PHE A 75 11.76 -4.39 -17.09
N THR A 76 12.22 -5.53 -16.60
CA THR A 76 12.16 -6.82 -17.31
C THR A 76 10.82 -7.52 -17.11
N LEU A 77 10.07 -7.13 -16.08
CA LEU A 77 8.75 -7.64 -15.74
C LEU A 77 7.80 -6.47 -15.46
N PRO A 78 6.49 -6.60 -15.74
CA PRO A 78 5.52 -5.60 -15.36
C PRO A 78 5.55 -5.35 -13.84
N LEU A 79 5.55 -4.10 -13.44
CA LEU A 79 5.50 -3.68 -12.03
C LEU A 79 4.25 -2.79 -11.83
N VAL A 80 3.37 -3.19 -10.94
CA VAL A 80 2.21 -2.38 -10.55
C VAL A 80 2.59 -1.53 -9.34
N GLY A 81 2.49 -0.20 -9.50
CA GLY A 81 2.85 0.74 -8.45
C GLY A 81 1.74 0.96 -7.43
N ASN A 82 2.13 1.28 -6.18
CA ASN A 82 1.20 1.48 -5.06
C ASN A 82 0.27 2.69 -5.23
N THR A 83 0.77 3.78 -5.79
CA THR A 83 0.07 5.08 -5.84
C THR A 83 -1.02 5.12 -6.89
N GLU A 84 -0.74 4.61 -8.08
CA GLU A 84 -1.65 4.67 -9.22
C GLU A 84 -2.39 3.36 -9.45
N ALA A 85 -1.91 2.27 -8.83
CA ALA A 85 -2.42 0.92 -9.04
C ALA A 85 -2.41 0.52 -10.53
N GLN A 86 -1.42 1.02 -11.29
CA GLN A 86 -1.24 0.79 -12.71
C GLN A 86 0.16 0.26 -12.97
N ILE A 87 0.39 -0.28 -14.18
CA ILE A 87 1.73 -0.63 -14.60
C ILE A 87 2.59 0.62 -14.64
N MET A 88 3.68 0.55 -13.88
CA MET A 88 4.67 1.60 -13.80
C MET A 88 5.60 1.53 -15.03
N LYS A 89 5.89 2.67 -15.63
CA LYS A 89 6.95 2.79 -16.63
C LYS A 89 8.28 3.09 -15.96
N SER A 90 9.39 2.62 -16.54
CA SER A 90 10.74 2.84 -16.00
C SER A 90 11.06 4.32 -15.86
N GLU A 91 10.60 5.15 -16.79
CA GLU A 91 10.80 6.60 -16.80
C GLU A 91 10.12 7.33 -15.64
N ASP A 92 9.01 6.77 -15.11
CA ASP A 92 8.22 7.37 -14.03
C ASP A 92 8.64 6.91 -12.63
N VAL A 93 9.55 5.92 -12.53
CA VAL A 93 9.87 5.24 -11.27
C VAL A 93 10.30 6.18 -10.16
N LYS A 94 11.16 7.17 -10.47
CA LYS A 94 11.66 8.14 -9.46
C LYS A 94 10.53 8.98 -8.89
N ALA A 95 9.69 9.52 -9.77
CA ALA A 95 8.55 10.34 -9.38
C ALA A 95 7.54 9.53 -8.55
N LEU A 96 7.22 8.31 -8.96
CA LEU A 96 6.27 7.44 -8.27
C LEU A 96 6.81 6.96 -6.91
N LEU A 97 8.10 6.66 -6.78
CA LEU A 97 8.73 6.32 -5.51
C LEU A 97 8.71 7.50 -4.52
N ALA A 98 8.94 8.71 -4.99
CA ALA A 98 8.84 9.90 -4.15
C ALA A 98 7.39 10.16 -3.71
N ARG A 99 6.43 10.06 -4.64
CA ARG A 99 4.99 10.28 -4.37
C ARG A 99 4.42 9.27 -3.38
N GLN A 100 4.81 7.99 -3.44
CA GLN A 100 4.26 6.96 -2.54
C GLN A 100 4.57 7.20 -1.05
N VAL A 101 5.56 8.05 -0.71
CA VAL A 101 5.84 8.44 0.68
C VAL A 101 4.65 9.16 1.29
N MET A 102 3.95 9.96 0.50
CA MET A 102 2.87 10.84 0.94
C MET A 102 1.50 10.54 0.32
N GLU A 103 1.44 9.63 -0.64
CA GLU A 103 0.19 9.24 -1.31
C GLU A 103 -0.30 7.86 -0.83
N PRO A 104 -1.62 7.61 -0.88
CA PRO A 104 -2.21 6.36 -0.43
C PRO A 104 -1.68 5.13 -1.17
N VAL A 105 -1.53 4.02 -0.43
CA VAL A 105 -1.33 2.69 -1.02
C VAL A 105 -2.67 2.15 -1.51
N ARG A 106 -2.79 1.85 -2.79
CA ARG A 106 -3.99 1.35 -3.46
C ARG A 106 -3.89 -0.15 -3.71
N PHE A 107 -3.65 -0.94 -2.65
CA PHE A 107 -3.42 -2.38 -2.78
C PHE A 107 -4.60 -3.12 -3.42
N TYR A 108 -5.83 -2.79 -3.00
CA TYR A 108 -7.04 -3.39 -3.56
C TYR A 108 -7.15 -3.15 -5.08
N ASP A 109 -6.93 -1.92 -5.53
CA ASP A 109 -6.98 -1.56 -6.93
C ASP A 109 -5.82 -2.21 -7.72
N SER A 110 -4.63 -2.33 -7.08
CA SER A 110 -3.48 -3.02 -7.68
C SER A 110 -3.77 -4.50 -7.98
N ILE A 111 -4.52 -5.16 -7.10
CA ILE A 111 -4.92 -6.56 -7.34
C ILE A 111 -5.88 -6.66 -8.53
N ALA A 112 -6.82 -5.71 -8.67
CA ALA A 112 -7.70 -5.67 -9.84
C ALA A 112 -6.89 -5.53 -11.14
N THR A 113 -5.92 -4.62 -11.16
CA THR A 113 -4.99 -4.46 -12.30
C THR A 113 -4.21 -5.75 -12.59
N ILE A 114 -3.68 -6.40 -11.57
CA ILE A 114 -2.93 -7.66 -11.72
C ILE A 114 -3.82 -8.76 -12.31
N GLN A 115 -5.07 -8.86 -11.88
CA GLN A 115 -6.03 -9.85 -12.41
C GLN A 115 -6.34 -9.62 -13.90
N GLU A 116 -6.37 -8.37 -14.37
CA GLU A 116 -6.55 -8.06 -15.79
C GLU A 116 -5.44 -8.61 -16.69
N PHE A 117 -4.25 -8.89 -16.13
CA PHE A 117 -3.15 -9.56 -16.82
C PHE A 117 -3.30 -11.09 -16.89
N GLY A 118 -4.36 -11.65 -16.33
CA GLY A 118 -4.58 -13.11 -16.33
C GLY A 118 -3.64 -13.86 -15.40
N VAL A 119 -3.26 -13.24 -14.27
CA VAL A 119 -2.48 -13.89 -13.22
C VAL A 119 -3.33 -14.95 -12.55
N ASP A 120 -2.82 -16.17 -12.48
CA ASP A 120 -3.49 -17.36 -11.95
C ASP A 120 -3.01 -17.75 -10.55
N GLU A 121 -1.91 -17.16 -10.08
CA GLU A 121 -1.39 -17.35 -8.71
C GLU A 121 -0.64 -16.10 -8.24
N VAL A 122 -0.65 -15.85 -6.90
CA VAL A 122 0.12 -14.80 -6.26
C VAL A 122 1.04 -15.38 -5.19
N ILE A 123 2.29 -14.93 -5.17
CA ILE A 123 3.28 -15.33 -4.16
C ILE A 123 3.67 -14.10 -3.36
N GLU A 124 3.33 -14.08 -2.05
CA GLU A 124 3.82 -13.08 -1.12
C GLU A 124 5.23 -13.45 -0.66
N ILE A 125 6.23 -12.61 -0.97
CA ILE A 125 7.61 -12.85 -0.56
C ILE A 125 7.99 -11.84 0.53
N GLY A 126 8.32 -12.34 1.72
CA GLY A 126 8.70 -11.54 2.87
C GLY A 126 8.14 -12.06 4.19
N PRO A 127 8.49 -11.44 5.32
CA PRO A 127 8.07 -11.88 6.65
C PRO A 127 6.57 -11.66 6.87
N GLY A 128 5.89 -12.70 7.33
CA GLY A 128 4.45 -12.67 7.64
C GLY A 128 3.56 -12.97 6.44
N LYS A 129 2.24 -12.86 6.66
CA LYS A 129 1.16 -13.27 5.71
C LYS A 129 0.07 -12.22 5.61
N VAL A 130 0.44 -10.95 5.67
CA VAL A 130 -0.52 -9.83 5.72
C VAL A 130 -1.18 -9.64 4.37
N LEU A 131 -0.40 -9.63 3.29
CA LEU A 131 -0.91 -9.43 1.93
C LEU A 131 -1.73 -10.64 1.48
N SER A 132 -1.29 -11.84 1.79
CA SER A 132 -2.08 -13.08 1.58
C SER A 132 -3.42 -13.03 2.32
N GLY A 133 -3.43 -12.44 3.53
CA GLY A 133 -4.66 -12.21 4.29
C GLY A 133 -5.59 -11.17 3.65
N PHE A 134 -5.07 -10.18 2.94
CA PHE A 134 -5.85 -9.22 2.15
C PHE A 134 -6.38 -9.87 0.87
N LEU A 135 -5.54 -10.60 0.14
CA LEU A 135 -5.94 -11.32 -1.08
C LEU A 135 -7.14 -12.23 -0.83
N LYS A 136 -7.14 -13.03 0.24
CA LYS A 136 -8.27 -13.88 0.62
C LYS A 136 -9.58 -13.12 0.89
N LYS A 137 -9.50 -11.80 1.16
CA LYS A 137 -10.68 -10.94 1.35
C LYS A 137 -11.09 -10.24 0.06
N ILE A 138 -10.17 -10.07 -0.88
CA ILE A 138 -10.38 -9.48 -2.19
C ILE A 138 -10.95 -10.53 -3.13
N ASP A 139 -10.22 -11.63 -3.30
CA ASP A 139 -10.61 -12.76 -4.13
C ASP A 139 -10.17 -14.08 -3.49
N LYS A 140 -11.14 -14.89 -3.10
CA LYS A 140 -10.90 -16.21 -2.48
C LYS A 140 -10.53 -17.28 -3.50
N THR A 141 -10.74 -17.02 -4.78
CA THR A 141 -10.49 -17.99 -5.86
C THR A 141 -9.08 -17.88 -6.39
N LEU A 142 -8.39 -16.75 -6.13
CA LEU A 142 -7.01 -16.55 -6.55
C LEU A 142 -6.04 -17.30 -5.62
N PRO A 143 -5.36 -18.35 -6.08
CA PRO A 143 -4.37 -19.09 -5.30
C PRO A 143 -3.30 -18.14 -4.76
N THR A 144 -2.95 -18.32 -3.50
CA THR A 144 -1.96 -17.45 -2.85
C THR A 144 -1.02 -18.29 -2.00
N GLN A 145 0.27 -18.17 -2.28
CA GLN A 145 1.34 -18.77 -1.49
C GLN A 145 2.13 -17.69 -0.74
N ASN A 146 2.94 -18.12 0.23
CA ASN A 146 3.78 -17.21 1.01
C ASN A 146 5.17 -17.83 1.21
N VAL A 147 6.20 -17.03 0.99
CA VAL A 147 7.60 -17.40 1.20
C VAL A 147 8.20 -16.42 2.19
N GLU A 148 8.38 -16.86 3.44
CA GLU A 148 8.91 -16.04 4.53
C GLU A 148 10.24 -16.57 5.12
N ASP A 149 10.62 -17.81 4.77
CA ASP A 149 11.84 -18.48 5.22
C ASP A 149 12.29 -19.56 4.22
N GLN A 150 13.42 -20.21 4.52
CA GLN A 150 13.96 -21.27 3.66
C GLN A 150 13.00 -22.44 3.50
N ALA A 151 12.30 -22.85 4.57
CA ALA A 151 11.39 -23.98 4.50
C ALA A 151 10.20 -23.73 3.58
N SER A 152 9.63 -22.52 3.62
CA SER A 152 8.55 -22.12 2.73
C SER A 152 9.02 -21.95 1.28
N LEU A 153 10.27 -21.52 1.06
CA LEU A 153 10.87 -21.49 -0.29
C LEU A 153 11.05 -22.89 -0.83
N ASP A 154 11.62 -23.82 -0.04
CA ASP A 154 11.82 -25.21 -0.45
C ASP A 154 10.48 -25.90 -0.75
N ALA A 155 9.44 -25.60 0.02
CA ALA A 155 8.09 -26.12 -0.24
C ALA A 155 7.53 -25.62 -1.58
N LEU A 156 7.70 -24.32 -1.90
CA LEU A 156 7.27 -23.75 -3.17
C LEU A 156 8.00 -24.37 -4.36
N LEU A 157 9.32 -24.57 -4.25
CA LEU A 157 10.14 -25.08 -5.36
C LEU A 157 9.93 -26.59 -5.62
N ASN A 158 9.36 -27.32 -4.68
CA ASN A 158 9.10 -28.77 -4.78
C ASN A 158 7.61 -29.11 -5.00
N ALA A 159 6.75 -28.09 -5.15
CA ALA A 159 5.33 -28.25 -5.45
C ALA A 159 5.09 -28.37 -6.94
#